data_c1d264976f00149bc39ceaa04f67f3b2
#
_entry.id   c1d264976f00149bc39ceaa04f67f3b2
#
_cell.length_a   1.000
_cell.length_b   1.000
_cell.length_c   1.000
_cell.angle_alpha   90.00
_cell.angle_beta   90.00
_cell.angle_gamma   90.00
#
_symmetry.space_group_name_H-M   'P 1'
#
loop_
_entity.id
_entity.type
_entity.pdbx_description
1 polymer ?
#
loop_
_entity_poly.entity_id
_entity_poly.type
_entity_poly.pdbx_seq_one_letter_code
_entity_poly.pdbx_strand_id
1 'polypeptide(L)'
;ATGIPLTDPKRVYKDSSDKPEILIALTEFEALCGFDTIEASIERLQQFGWNEEADVLDQNGIDGYLLWAFDQRTTPSMNAVPGWMSRLSDAYPTDRALRVAPLLHHIVLQPGQAISLPAGNLHAYLHGAGIEVMASSDNVVRAGFTTKHVDVAELLRIVDTSPLEHPISTTKQNNHWTEYSSPSEAFSVASTSWENLRNVEACHSHRFFFGPIGDDARPDMTWLPAGESHNFTPVPGTHNVAWMFTQN
;
A
#
# COMPACT_ATOMS: atom_id res chain seq x y z
N ALA A 1 26.99 5.29 -1.75
CA ALA A 1 27.08 3.82 -1.85
C ALA A 1 27.43 3.27 -0.47
N THR A 2 26.62 2.38 0.07
CA THR A 2 26.73 1.87 1.45
C THR A 2 27.89 0.88 1.67
N GLY A 3 28.69 0.56 0.63
CA GLY A 3 29.73 -0.48 0.68
C GLY A 3 29.20 -1.92 0.86
N ILE A 4 27.90 -2.10 1.01
CA ILE A 4 27.26 -3.41 1.19
C ILE A 4 26.98 -4.01 -0.22
N PRO A 5 27.37 -5.28 -0.49
CA PRO A 5 27.07 -5.94 -1.77
C PRO A 5 25.57 -5.95 -2.11
N LEU A 6 25.22 -5.89 -3.40
CA LEU A 6 23.83 -5.93 -3.86
C LEU A 6 23.08 -7.20 -3.42
N THR A 7 23.82 -8.31 -3.26
CA THR A 7 23.28 -9.61 -2.85
C THR A 7 23.12 -9.77 -1.34
N ASP A 8 23.61 -8.82 -0.54
CA ASP A 8 23.51 -8.92 0.91
C ASP A 8 22.04 -8.75 1.35
N PRO A 9 21.49 -9.67 2.15
CA PRO A 9 20.08 -9.60 2.61
C PRO A 9 19.79 -8.40 3.52
N LYS A 10 20.82 -7.77 4.08
CA LYS A 10 20.70 -6.54 4.90
C LYS A 10 20.69 -5.27 4.04
N ARG A 11 20.98 -5.37 2.76
CA ARG A 11 20.97 -4.21 1.87
C ARG A 11 19.52 -3.84 1.53
N VAL A 12 19.09 -2.66 1.95
CA VAL A 12 17.73 -2.12 1.72
C VAL A 12 17.56 -1.51 0.33
N TYR A 13 18.63 -0.94 -0.24
CA TYR A 13 18.60 -0.33 -1.57
C TYR A 13 19.33 -1.18 -2.59
N LYS A 14 18.62 -1.57 -3.64
CA LYS A 14 19.14 -2.36 -4.76
C LYS A 14 19.27 -1.55 -6.05
N ASP A 15 18.53 -0.46 -6.13
CA ASP A 15 18.56 0.51 -7.24
C ASP A 15 18.45 1.94 -6.71
N SER A 16 18.37 2.92 -7.61
CA SER A 16 18.25 4.35 -7.29
C SER A 16 16.83 4.91 -7.50
N SER A 17 15.87 4.04 -7.77
CA SER A 17 14.51 4.45 -8.10
C SER A 17 13.63 4.53 -6.86
N ASP A 18 12.69 5.47 -6.87
CA ASP A 18 11.59 5.49 -5.94
C ASP A 18 10.62 4.35 -6.24
N LYS A 19 9.85 3.93 -5.22
CA LYS A 19 8.89 2.84 -5.33
C LYS A 19 7.48 3.31 -4.92
N PRO A 20 6.85 4.19 -5.71
CA PRO A 20 5.44 4.49 -5.52
C PRO A 20 4.59 3.28 -5.91
N GLU A 21 3.52 3.07 -5.16
CA GLU A 21 2.65 1.90 -5.28
C GLU A 21 1.18 2.32 -5.30
N ILE A 22 0.33 1.52 -5.92
CA ILE A 22 -1.13 1.59 -5.81
C ILE A 22 -1.65 0.19 -5.51
N LEU A 23 -2.50 0.07 -4.50
CA LEU A 23 -3.21 -1.17 -4.22
C LEU A 23 -4.70 -0.98 -4.54
N ILE A 24 -5.27 -1.93 -5.28
CA ILE A 24 -6.68 -1.96 -5.64
C ILE A 24 -7.31 -3.18 -4.97
N ALA A 25 -8.35 -2.98 -4.19
CA ALA A 25 -9.06 -4.04 -3.48
C ALA A 25 -9.87 -4.93 -4.44
N LEU A 26 -9.69 -6.23 -4.36
CA LEU A 26 -10.51 -7.25 -5.03
C LEU A 26 -11.62 -7.79 -4.12
N THR A 27 -11.33 -7.84 -2.82
CA THR A 27 -12.30 -8.13 -1.75
C THR A 27 -12.39 -6.94 -0.81
N GLU A 28 -13.21 -6.97 0.23
CA GLU A 28 -12.99 -6.07 1.35
C GLU A 28 -11.53 -6.18 1.81
N PHE A 29 -10.88 -5.03 1.92
CA PHE A 29 -9.43 -4.98 2.14
C PHE A 29 -9.10 -4.00 3.27
N GLU A 30 -8.45 -4.49 4.31
CA GLU A 30 -8.07 -3.73 5.49
C GLU A 30 -6.58 -3.37 5.45
N ALA A 31 -6.25 -2.11 5.59
CA ALA A 31 -4.88 -1.60 5.52
C ALA A 31 -4.61 -0.47 6.52
N LEU A 32 -3.34 -0.31 6.84
CA LEU A 32 -2.78 0.92 7.41
C LEU A 32 -1.99 1.63 6.32
N CYS A 33 -2.13 2.95 6.17
CA CYS A 33 -1.35 3.67 5.15
C CYS A 33 -1.20 5.16 5.45
N GLY A 34 0.04 5.64 5.36
CA GLY A 34 0.40 7.03 5.60
C GLY A 34 0.05 7.54 6.99
N PHE A 35 0.72 8.57 7.44
CA PHE A 35 0.40 9.19 8.72
C PHE A 35 -0.90 10.00 8.62
N ASP A 36 -1.71 9.90 9.66
CA ASP A 36 -2.82 10.80 9.93
C ASP A 36 -2.31 12.11 10.54
N THR A 37 -3.17 13.10 10.75
CA THR A 37 -2.80 14.33 11.46
C THR A 37 -2.36 14.01 12.89
N ILE A 38 -1.53 14.88 13.45
CA ILE A 38 -1.07 14.74 14.85
C ILE A 38 -2.27 14.75 15.80
N GLU A 39 -3.22 15.65 15.57
CA GLU A 39 -4.41 15.80 16.41
C GLU A 39 -5.26 14.51 16.38
N ALA A 40 -5.56 13.95 15.22
CA ALA A 40 -6.32 12.71 15.11
C ALA A 40 -5.58 11.51 15.74
N SER A 41 -4.27 11.49 15.61
CA SER A 41 -3.41 10.46 16.22
C SER A 41 -3.41 10.56 17.74
N ILE A 42 -3.31 11.76 18.30
CA ILE A 42 -3.40 12.01 19.76
C ILE A 42 -4.76 11.55 20.31
N GLU A 43 -5.87 11.95 19.66
CA GLU A 43 -7.21 11.52 20.06
C GLU A 43 -7.33 9.99 20.08
N ARG A 44 -6.79 9.32 19.06
CA ARG A 44 -6.81 7.86 18.95
C ARG A 44 -5.98 7.19 20.06
N LEU A 45 -4.79 7.70 20.33
CA LEU A 45 -3.94 7.20 21.41
C LEU A 45 -4.61 7.35 22.79
N GLN A 46 -5.26 8.49 23.05
CA GLN A 46 -6.03 8.72 24.27
C GLN A 46 -7.23 7.77 24.40
N GLN A 47 -7.93 7.47 23.30
CA GLN A 47 -9.02 6.49 23.27
C GLN A 47 -8.52 5.07 23.63
N PHE A 48 -7.28 4.74 23.26
CA PHE A 48 -6.63 3.47 23.63
C PHE A 48 -6.12 3.47 25.09
N GLY A 49 -6.18 4.61 25.79
CA GLY A 49 -5.62 4.80 27.12
C GLY A 49 -4.09 4.94 27.11
N TRP A 50 -3.49 5.24 25.95
CA TRP A 50 -2.04 5.40 25.78
C TRP A 50 -1.65 6.87 25.95
N ASN A 51 -1.81 7.38 27.17
CA ASN A 51 -1.61 8.80 27.47
C ASN A 51 -0.14 9.22 27.37
N GLU A 52 0.81 8.34 27.74
CA GLU A 52 2.24 8.62 27.60
C GLU A 52 2.61 8.79 26.12
N GLU A 53 2.11 7.91 25.26
CA GLU A 53 2.29 7.97 23.82
C GLU A 53 1.70 9.26 23.23
N ALA A 54 0.51 9.65 23.68
CA ALA A 54 -0.14 10.88 23.26
C ALA A 54 0.67 12.13 23.66
N ASP A 55 1.16 12.17 24.90
CA ASP A 55 1.98 13.28 25.41
C ASP A 55 3.31 13.39 24.66
N VAL A 56 3.95 12.26 24.35
CA VAL A 56 5.21 12.24 23.56
C VAL A 56 4.95 12.76 22.16
N LEU A 57 3.86 12.34 21.50
CA LEU A 57 3.50 12.81 20.17
C LEU A 57 3.22 14.31 20.14
N ASP A 58 2.45 14.82 21.10
CA ASP A 58 2.13 16.25 21.21
C ASP A 58 3.38 17.13 21.37
N GLN A 59 4.32 16.68 22.20
CA GLN A 59 5.54 17.44 22.52
C GLN A 59 6.62 17.36 21.44
N ASN A 60 6.71 16.25 20.70
CA ASN A 60 7.86 15.98 19.84
C ASN A 60 7.51 15.80 18.35
N GLY A 61 6.22 15.85 18.01
CA GLY A 61 5.75 15.56 16.64
C GLY A 61 6.01 14.11 16.23
N ILE A 62 5.72 13.79 14.97
CA ILE A 62 5.85 12.40 14.46
C ILE A 62 7.32 11.95 14.47
N ASP A 63 8.26 12.78 14.03
CA ASP A 63 9.69 12.43 13.98
C ASP A 63 10.24 12.07 15.37
N GLY A 64 9.98 12.90 16.37
CA GLY A 64 10.42 12.65 17.73
C GLY A 64 9.69 11.47 18.38
N TYR A 65 8.42 11.29 18.06
CA TYR A 65 7.66 10.13 18.50
C TYR A 65 8.22 8.82 17.92
N LEU A 66 8.57 8.78 16.63
CA LEU A 66 9.17 7.58 16.01
C LEU A 66 10.50 7.22 16.66
N LEU A 67 11.38 8.20 16.90
CA LEU A 67 12.63 8.00 17.62
C LEU A 67 12.39 7.37 18.99
N TRP A 68 11.45 7.92 19.76
CA TRP A 68 11.07 7.41 21.07
C TRP A 68 10.44 6.02 20.98
N ALA A 69 9.48 5.79 20.08
CA ALA A 69 8.76 4.53 19.96
C ALA A 69 9.67 3.35 19.60
N PHE A 70 10.63 3.57 18.69
CA PHE A 70 11.61 2.54 18.31
C PHE A 70 12.71 2.31 19.37
N ASP A 71 12.84 3.15 20.41
CA ASP A 71 13.73 2.91 21.54
C ASP A 71 13.05 2.12 22.67
N GLN A 72 11.72 2.05 22.69
CA GLN A 72 10.98 1.34 23.74
C GLN A 72 11.25 -0.17 23.72
N ARG A 73 11.31 -0.77 24.93
CA ARG A 73 11.53 -2.22 25.11
C ARG A 73 10.26 -2.99 25.48
N THR A 74 9.20 -2.27 25.85
CA THR A 74 7.90 -2.82 26.22
C THR A 74 6.85 -2.44 25.18
N THR A 75 5.78 -3.20 25.07
CA THR A 75 4.60 -2.84 24.29
C THR A 75 3.57 -2.14 25.16
N PRO A 76 2.75 -1.24 24.61
CA PRO A 76 1.68 -0.58 25.36
C PRO A 76 0.55 -1.57 25.69
N SER A 77 -0.36 -1.16 26.58
CA SER A 77 -1.51 -1.99 26.95
C SER A 77 -2.48 -2.17 25.78
N MET A 78 -2.91 -3.39 25.51
CA MET A 78 -3.88 -3.73 24.47
C MET A 78 -5.32 -3.86 24.97
N ASN A 79 -5.62 -3.41 26.21
CA ASN A 79 -6.92 -3.64 26.84
C ASN A 79 -8.07 -2.83 26.24
N ALA A 80 -7.78 -1.67 25.65
CA ALA A 80 -8.78 -0.73 25.13
C ALA A 80 -8.61 -0.44 23.63
N VAL A 81 -7.92 -1.30 22.90
CA VAL A 81 -7.65 -1.11 21.48
C VAL A 81 -8.74 -1.75 20.59
N PRO A 82 -8.95 -1.28 19.35
CA PRO A 82 -9.89 -1.89 18.42
C PRO A 82 -9.41 -3.28 17.96
N GLY A 83 -10.33 -4.07 17.39
CA GLY A 83 -10.08 -5.46 17.00
C GLY A 83 -8.92 -5.64 16.01
N TRP A 84 -8.74 -4.72 15.06
CA TRP A 84 -7.60 -4.78 14.13
C TRP A 84 -6.25 -4.65 14.85
N MET A 85 -6.17 -3.80 15.87
CA MET A 85 -4.96 -3.60 16.65
C MET A 85 -4.68 -4.81 17.56
N SER A 86 -5.73 -5.43 18.13
CA SER A 86 -5.60 -6.68 18.89
C SER A 86 -5.03 -7.79 18.02
N ARG A 87 -5.59 -7.99 16.80
CA ARG A 87 -5.07 -9.00 15.86
C ARG A 87 -3.61 -8.77 15.50
N LEU A 88 -3.23 -7.49 15.29
CA LEU A 88 -1.85 -7.12 14.98
C LEU A 88 -0.91 -7.43 16.15
N SER A 89 -1.32 -7.10 17.36
CA SER A 89 -0.57 -7.42 18.59
C SER A 89 -0.46 -8.92 18.84
N ASP A 90 -1.51 -9.70 18.56
CA ASP A 90 -1.47 -11.16 18.67
C ASP A 90 -0.46 -11.78 17.70
N ALA A 91 -0.38 -11.25 16.49
CA ALA A 91 0.56 -11.71 15.47
C ALA A 91 2.01 -11.25 15.74
N TYR A 92 2.21 -10.07 16.32
CA TYR A 92 3.51 -9.43 16.57
C TYR A 92 3.62 -8.84 17.98
N PRO A 93 3.56 -9.67 19.05
CA PRO A 93 3.35 -9.19 20.42
C PRO A 93 4.47 -8.33 21.01
N THR A 94 5.66 -8.36 20.42
CA THR A 94 6.82 -7.59 20.89
C THR A 94 7.33 -6.57 19.88
N ASP A 95 6.57 -6.36 18.79
CA ASP A 95 7.01 -5.45 17.72
C ASP A 95 6.81 -3.99 18.18
N ARG A 96 7.88 -3.19 18.03
CA ARG A 96 7.86 -1.76 18.37
C ARG A 96 6.95 -0.93 17.50
N ALA A 97 6.71 -1.39 16.26
CA ALA A 97 5.78 -0.76 15.32
C ALA A 97 4.32 -0.79 15.80
N LEU A 98 3.99 -1.58 16.83
CA LEU A 98 2.69 -1.51 17.50
C LEU A 98 2.37 -0.11 18.04
N ARG A 99 3.40 0.67 18.46
CA ARG A 99 3.21 2.07 18.84
C ARG A 99 2.99 2.99 17.65
N VAL A 100 3.51 2.64 16.49
CA VAL A 100 3.41 3.46 15.28
C VAL A 100 2.08 3.23 14.54
N ALA A 101 1.55 2.02 14.60
CA ALA A 101 0.32 1.66 13.90
C ALA A 101 -0.88 2.61 14.13
N PRO A 102 -1.14 3.12 15.35
CA PRO A 102 -2.22 4.07 15.59
C PRO A 102 -2.04 5.45 14.96
N LEU A 103 -0.84 5.79 14.52
CA LEU A 103 -0.57 7.06 13.84
C LEU A 103 -0.92 7.01 12.35
N LEU A 104 -1.15 5.82 11.81
CA LEU A 104 -1.49 5.64 10.41
C LEU A 104 -3.01 5.63 10.21
N HIS A 105 -3.44 6.02 9.01
CA HIS A 105 -4.83 5.81 8.61
C HIS A 105 -5.16 4.32 8.62
N HIS A 106 -6.18 3.92 9.38
CA HIS A 106 -6.78 2.59 9.29
C HIS A 106 -7.93 2.66 8.28
N ILE A 107 -7.81 1.94 7.19
CA ILE A 107 -8.72 2.00 6.04
C ILE A 107 -9.30 0.63 5.77
N VAL A 108 -10.60 0.60 5.46
CA VAL A 108 -11.30 -0.58 4.94
C VAL A 108 -11.83 -0.24 3.54
N LEU A 109 -11.19 -0.81 2.52
CA LEU A 109 -11.59 -0.64 1.13
C LEU A 109 -12.65 -1.65 0.73
N GLN A 110 -13.62 -1.20 -0.05
CA GLN A 110 -14.54 -2.07 -0.77
C GLN A 110 -13.93 -2.50 -2.12
N PRO A 111 -14.37 -3.63 -2.71
CA PRO A 111 -13.90 -4.06 -4.02
C PRO A 111 -13.95 -2.93 -5.06
N GLY A 112 -12.85 -2.72 -5.77
CA GLY A 112 -12.68 -1.66 -6.75
C GLY A 112 -12.21 -0.31 -6.20
N GLN A 113 -12.17 -0.11 -4.88
CA GLN A 113 -11.48 1.03 -4.29
C GLN A 113 -9.97 0.79 -4.23
N ALA A 114 -9.21 1.87 -4.20
CA ALA A 114 -7.75 1.80 -4.20
C ALA A 114 -7.13 2.78 -3.21
N ILE A 115 -5.93 2.46 -2.75
CA ILE A 115 -5.05 3.39 -2.01
C ILE A 115 -3.81 3.70 -2.84
N SER A 116 -3.42 4.97 -2.82
CA SER A 116 -2.17 5.44 -3.41
C SER A 116 -1.11 5.57 -2.32
N LEU A 117 0.05 5.00 -2.57
CA LEU A 117 1.17 4.92 -1.65
C LEU A 117 2.40 5.58 -2.28
N PRO A 118 2.58 6.89 -2.09
CA PRO A 118 3.81 7.56 -2.49
C PRO A 118 5.04 6.92 -1.82
N ALA A 119 6.19 7.04 -2.45
CA ALA A 119 7.43 6.56 -1.87
C ALA A 119 7.70 7.23 -0.50
N GLY A 120 8.19 6.47 0.47
CA GLY A 120 8.43 6.94 1.84
C GLY A 120 7.23 6.82 2.78
N ASN A 121 6.04 6.52 2.29
CA ASN A 121 4.85 6.34 3.13
C ASN A 121 4.83 4.96 3.78
N LEU A 122 4.65 4.94 5.11
CA LEU A 122 4.46 3.68 5.86
C LEU A 122 3.10 3.08 5.53
N HIS A 123 3.09 1.78 5.29
CA HIS A 123 1.84 1.04 5.09
C HIS A 123 1.97 -0.42 5.56
N ALA A 124 0.83 -1.05 5.86
CA ALA A 124 0.73 -2.46 6.16
C ALA A 124 -0.64 -3.00 5.72
N TYR A 125 -0.65 -4.16 5.11
CA TYR A 125 -1.88 -4.85 4.69
C TYR A 125 -2.29 -5.84 5.76
N LEU A 126 -3.49 -5.67 6.31
CA LEU A 126 -3.97 -6.44 7.45
C LEU A 126 -4.83 -7.62 7.04
N HIS A 127 -5.72 -7.44 6.06
CA HIS A 127 -6.64 -8.48 5.61
C HIS A 127 -7.15 -8.17 4.20
N GLY A 128 -7.52 -9.20 3.46
CA GLY A 128 -8.14 -9.09 2.14
C GLY A 128 -7.25 -9.55 0.99
N ALA A 129 -7.78 -9.46 -0.22
CA ALA A 129 -7.06 -9.70 -1.47
C ALA A 129 -7.11 -8.45 -2.36
N GLY A 130 -6.00 -8.11 -2.98
CA GLY A 130 -5.88 -6.93 -3.84
C GLY A 130 -4.84 -7.12 -4.95
N ILE A 131 -4.85 -6.20 -5.88
CA ILE A 131 -3.81 -6.07 -6.90
C ILE A 131 -2.92 -4.89 -6.52
N GLU A 132 -1.64 -5.15 -6.34
CA GLU A 132 -0.65 -4.12 -6.11
C GLU A 132 0.16 -3.87 -7.38
N VAL A 133 0.25 -2.61 -7.76
CA VAL A 133 1.05 -2.13 -8.90
C VAL A 133 2.05 -1.12 -8.38
N MET A 134 3.30 -1.29 -8.78
CA MET A 134 4.39 -0.47 -8.29
C MET A 134 5.38 -0.15 -9.40
N ALA A 135 6.13 0.93 -9.22
CA ALA A 135 7.28 1.20 -10.06
C ALA A 135 8.34 0.10 -9.93
N SER A 136 9.10 -0.13 -10.99
CA SER A 136 10.12 -1.18 -11.05
C SER A 136 11.30 -0.84 -10.13
N SER A 137 11.15 -1.19 -8.84
CA SER A 137 12.20 -1.04 -7.82
C SER A 137 12.09 -2.16 -6.78
N ASP A 138 13.24 -2.67 -6.35
CA ASP A 138 13.33 -3.64 -5.24
C ASP A 138 13.66 -2.97 -3.89
N ASN A 139 13.65 -1.65 -3.83
CA ASN A 139 13.93 -0.89 -2.62
C ASN A 139 12.80 -1.05 -1.60
N VAL A 140 13.13 -1.59 -0.42
CA VAL A 140 12.19 -1.76 0.69
C VAL A 140 12.88 -1.47 2.00
N VAL A 141 12.38 -0.48 2.75
CA VAL A 141 12.75 -0.24 4.15
C VAL A 141 11.56 -0.60 5.02
N ARG A 142 11.78 -1.48 5.99
CA ARG A 142 10.71 -2.02 6.85
C ARG A 142 10.67 -1.28 8.16
N ALA A 143 9.45 -1.03 8.65
CA ALA A 143 9.21 -0.43 9.96
C ALA A 143 8.90 -1.47 11.05
N GLY A 144 8.34 -2.63 10.69
CA GLY A 144 7.94 -3.66 11.64
C GLY A 144 7.01 -4.70 11.00
N PHE A 145 6.29 -5.45 11.84
CA PHE A 145 5.35 -6.51 11.47
C PHE A 145 5.95 -7.54 10.51
N THR A 146 7.20 -7.89 10.76
CA THR A 146 7.97 -8.78 9.89
C THR A 146 9.04 -9.55 10.67
N THR A 147 9.37 -10.73 10.18
CA THR A 147 10.55 -11.50 10.65
C THR A 147 11.85 -11.08 9.97
N LYS A 148 11.78 -10.19 8.98
CA LYS A 148 12.96 -9.69 8.26
C LYS A 148 13.61 -8.56 9.03
N HIS A 149 14.86 -8.24 8.68
CA HIS A 149 15.61 -7.16 9.31
C HIS A 149 14.90 -5.80 9.15
N VAL A 150 14.82 -5.06 10.26
CA VAL A 150 14.35 -3.67 10.33
C VAL A 150 15.55 -2.78 10.61
N ASP A 151 15.88 -1.92 9.67
CA ASP A 151 16.92 -0.88 9.82
C ASP A 151 16.24 0.41 10.29
N VAL A 152 16.15 0.57 11.61
CA VAL A 152 15.49 1.72 12.23
C VAL A 152 16.17 3.03 11.85
N ALA A 153 17.49 3.06 11.77
CA ALA A 153 18.24 4.28 11.45
C ALA A 153 17.93 4.73 10.01
N GLU A 154 17.87 3.79 9.08
CA GLU A 154 17.53 4.09 7.70
C GLU A 154 16.05 4.43 7.53
N LEU A 155 15.16 3.74 8.24
CA LEU A 155 13.73 4.07 8.28
C LEU A 155 13.51 5.54 8.68
N LEU A 156 14.07 5.95 9.81
CA LEU A 156 13.92 7.31 10.34
C LEU A 156 14.55 8.40 9.42
N ARG A 157 15.48 8.00 8.56
CA ARG A 157 16.09 8.91 7.59
C ARG A 157 15.23 9.19 6.37
N ILE A 158 14.37 8.25 5.98
CA ILE A 158 13.65 8.28 4.68
C ILE A 158 12.14 8.34 4.79
N VAL A 159 11.59 8.01 5.95
CA VAL A 159 10.15 8.01 6.14
C VAL A 159 9.59 9.42 5.92
N ASP A 160 8.51 9.52 5.14
CA ASP A 160 7.75 10.76 5.02
C ASP A 160 6.78 10.83 6.19
N THR A 161 7.03 11.76 7.11
CA THR A 161 6.22 11.98 8.31
C THR A 161 5.11 13.03 8.11
N SER A 162 4.96 13.53 6.89
CA SER A 162 3.85 14.42 6.53
C SER A 162 2.52 13.65 6.57
N PRO A 163 1.43 14.25 7.06
CA PRO A 163 0.12 13.63 6.99
C PRO A 163 -0.30 13.34 5.54
N LEU A 164 -0.80 12.14 5.30
CA LEU A 164 -1.35 11.74 4.01
C LEU A 164 -2.83 12.14 3.94
N GLU A 165 -3.13 13.31 3.37
CA GLU A 165 -4.49 13.88 3.39
C GLU A 165 -5.53 13.01 2.66
N HIS A 166 -5.15 12.34 1.56
CA HIS A 166 -6.06 11.60 0.70
C HIS A 166 -5.49 10.22 0.34
N PRO A 167 -5.48 9.27 1.29
CA PRO A 167 -4.94 7.93 1.02
C PRO A 167 -5.77 7.15 -0.02
N ILE A 168 -7.09 7.37 -0.07
CA ILE A 168 -7.95 6.71 -1.06
C ILE A 168 -7.78 7.37 -2.42
N SER A 169 -7.37 6.58 -3.40
CA SER A 169 -7.18 7.03 -4.77
C SER A 169 -8.49 7.48 -5.39
N THR A 170 -8.50 8.66 -6.00
CA THR A 170 -9.64 9.13 -6.77
C THR A 170 -9.73 8.40 -8.11
N THR A 171 -10.94 8.29 -8.63
CA THR A 171 -11.19 7.67 -9.93
C THR A 171 -11.86 8.64 -10.89
N LYS A 172 -11.60 8.46 -12.19
CA LYS A 172 -12.23 9.21 -13.27
C LYS A 172 -12.85 8.24 -14.26
N GLN A 173 -14.10 8.50 -14.63
CA GLN A 173 -14.74 7.74 -15.71
C GLN A 173 -14.34 8.31 -17.08
N ASN A 174 -13.87 7.42 -17.94
CA ASN A 174 -13.52 7.73 -19.33
C ASN A 174 -14.12 6.65 -20.24
N ASN A 175 -15.25 6.96 -20.90
CA ASN A 175 -16.07 5.98 -21.60
C ASN A 175 -16.47 4.82 -20.67
N HIS A 176 -16.04 3.60 -20.98
CA HIS A 176 -16.27 2.40 -20.18
C HIS A 176 -15.11 2.05 -19.24
N TRP A 177 -14.10 2.90 -19.15
CA TRP A 177 -12.96 2.73 -18.26
C TRP A 177 -13.10 3.57 -16.99
N THR A 178 -12.75 2.97 -15.87
CA THR A 178 -12.50 3.66 -14.62
C THR A 178 -10.99 3.81 -14.45
N GLU A 179 -10.48 5.02 -14.60
CA GLU A 179 -9.06 5.34 -14.45
C GLU A 179 -8.78 5.70 -12.97
N TYR A 180 -7.71 5.17 -12.41
CA TYR A 180 -7.28 5.44 -11.04
C TYR A 180 -6.17 6.49 -11.03
N SER A 181 -6.23 7.42 -10.06
CA SER A 181 -5.14 8.36 -9.85
C SER A 181 -3.91 7.61 -9.35
N SER A 182 -2.86 7.58 -10.18
CA SER A 182 -1.59 6.95 -9.84
C SER A 182 -0.72 7.89 -8.99
N PRO A 183 0.04 7.39 -8.01
CA PRO A 183 1.03 8.17 -7.26
C PRO A 183 2.31 8.45 -8.09
N SER A 184 2.38 7.97 -9.32
CA SER A 184 3.55 8.09 -10.20
C SER A 184 3.14 8.21 -11.65
N GLU A 185 3.95 8.94 -12.42
CA GLU A 185 3.84 8.99 -13.89
C GLU A 185 4.44 7.74 -14.57
N ALA A 186 5.14 6.86 -13.83
CA ALA A 186 5.77 5.68 -14.41
C ALA A 186 4.76 4.61 -14.85
N PHE A 187 3.56 4.62 -14.29
CA PHE A 187 2.50 3.69 -14.65
C PHE A 187 1.12 4.30 -14.48
N SER A 188 0.15 3.75 -15.18
CA SER A 188 -1.27 4.05 -15.00
C SER A 188 -2.08 2.77 -14.83
N VAL A 189 -3.23 2.89 -14.15
CA VAL A 189 -4.13 1.78 -13.88
C VAL A 189 -5.54 2.17 -14.26
N ALA A 190 -6.22 1.29 -14.98
CA ALA A 190 -7.63 1.43 -15.31
C ALA A 190 -8.36 0.09 -15.18
N SER A 191 -9.66 0.14 -14.94
CA SER A 191 -10.53 -1.02 -14.93
C SER A 191 -11.74 -0.84 -15.83
N THR A 192 -12.28 -1.94 -16.33
CA THR A 192 -13.54 -1.98 -17.09
C THR A 192 -14.26 -3.30 -16.80
N SER A 193 -15.55 -3.41 -17.19
CA SER A 193 -16.16 -4.72 -17.20
C SER A 193 -15.58 -5.56 -18.34
N TRP A 194 -15.40 -6.87 -18.12
CA TRP A 194 -14.86 -7.77 -19.14
C TRP A 194 -15.67 -7.78 -20.44
N GLU A 195 -16.98 -7.54 -20.34
CA GLU A 195 -17.88 -7.44 -21.49
C GLU A 195 -17.52 -6.26 -22.42
N ASN A 196 -16.95 -5.20 -21.88
CA ASN A 196 -16.50 -4.02 -22.61
C ASN A 196 -15.09 -4.16 -23.18
N LEU A 197 -14.32 -5.13 -22.71
CA LEU A 197 -12.96 -5.37 -23.18
C LEU A 197 -13.01 -6.22 -24.44
N ARG A 198 -13.15 -5.59 -25.61
CA ARG A 198 -13.22 -6.28 -26.91
C ARG A 198 -11.97 -6.05 -27.74
N ASN A 199 -11.82 -4.84 -28.24
CA ASN A 199 -10.71 -4.47 -29.10
C ASN A 199 -9.85 -3.44 -28.38
N VAL A 200 -8.58 -3.77 -28.20
CA VAL A 200 -7.57 -2.88 -27.63
C VAL A 200 -6.62 -2.51 -28.74
N GLU A 201 -6.69 -1.25 -29.19
CA GLU A 201 -5.87 -0.73 -30.26
C GLU A 201 -4.41 -0.57 -29.84
N ALA A 202 -3.51 -0.60 -30.80
CA ALA A 202 -2.09 -0.36 -30.58
C ALA A 202 -1.84 1.02 -29.99
N CYS A 203 -0.89 1.12 -29.07
CA CYS A 203 -0.39 2.38 -28.53
C CYS A 203 1.13 2.31 -28.30
N HIS A 204 1.72 3.43 -27.88
CA HIS A 204 3.18 3.51 -27.70
C HIS A 204 3.68 2.87 -26.40
N SER A 205 2.78 2.44 -25.50
CA SER A 205 3.10 1.90 -24.19
C SER A 205 2.86 0.40 -24.12
N HIS A 206 3.64 -0.29 -23.31
CA HIS A 206 3.36 -1.68 -22.92
C HIS A 206 2.15 -1.73 -22.00
N ARG A 207 1.29 -2.73 -22.18
CA ARG A 207 0.11 -2.94 -21.35
C ARG A 207 0.02 -4.37 -20.86
N PHE A 208 -0.40 -4.51 -19.62
CA PHE A 208 -0.68 -5.80 -19.02
C PHE A 208 -2.16 -5.82 -18.62
N PHE A 209 -2.86 -6.86 -19.04
CA PHE A 209 -4.26 -7.08 -18.71
C PHE A 209 -4.38 -8.24 -17.72
N PHE A 210 -5.18 -8.01 -16.71
CA PHE A 210 -5.54 -9.01 -15.72
C PHE A 210 -7.06 -9.09 -15.69
N GLY A 211 -7.60 -10.25 -15.96
CA GLY A 211 -9.03 -10.48 -16.11
C GLY A 211 -9.62 -11.42 -15.07
N PRO A 212 -10.86 -11.82 -15.30
CA PRO A 212 -11.62 -12.62 -14.35
C PRO A 212 -10.90 -13.93 -14.02
N ILE A 213 -11.13 -14.36 -12.80
CA ILE A 213 -10.76 -15.71 -12.36
C ILE A 213 -11.74 -16.65 -13.06
N GLY A 214 -11.25 -17.49 -13.98
CA GLY A 214 -12.04 -18.52 -14.63
C GLY A 214 -12.57 -19.58 -13.66
N ASP A 215 -13.35 -20.53 -14.14
CA ASP A 215 -13.90 -21.63 -13.34
C ASP A 215 -12.82 -22.46 -12.63
N ASP A 216 -11.59 -22.42 -13.11
CA ASP A 216 -10.40 -23.04 -12.50
C ASP A 216 -9.68 -22.13 -11.46
N ALA A 217 -10.29 -21.02 -11.09
CA ALA A 217 -9.78 -20.01 -10.17
C ALA A 217 -8.45 -19.36 -10.63
N ARG A 218 -8.15 -19.39 -11.93
CA ARG A 218 -6.96 -18.73 -12.50
C ARG A 218 -7.36 -17.44 -13.20
N PRO A 219 -6.62 -16.34 -12.96
CA PRO A 219 -6.84 -15.11 -13.72
C PRO A 219 -6.32 -15.28 -15.15
N ASP A 220 -7.03 -14.73 -16.10
CA ASP A 220 -6.51 -14.51 -17.43
C ASP A 220 -5.54 -13.33 -17.42
N MET A 221 -4.33 -13.56 -17.93
CA MET A 221 -3.28 -12.56 -18.01
C MET A 221 -2.80 -12.41 -19.44
N THR A 222 -2.81 -11.19 -19.95
CA THR A 222 -2.32 -10.90 -21.31
C THR A 222 -1.31 -9.76 -21.26
N TRP A 223 -0.10 -10.02 -21.76
CA TRP A 223 0.89 -9.00 -22.05
C TRP A 223 0.73 -8.51 -23.48
N LEU A 224 0.58 -7.20 -23.64
CA LEU A 224 0.46 -6.56 -24.95
C LEU A 224 1.62 -5.57 -25.14
N PRO A 225 2.59 -5.92 -26.01
CA PRO A 225 3.72 -5.04 -26.31
C PRO A 225 3.26 -3.69 -26.90
N ALA A 226 4.10 -2.68 -26.77
CA ALA A 226 3.91 -1.40 -27.45
C ALA A 226 3.83 -1.61 -28.97
N GLY A 227 2.90 -0.94 -29.62
CA GLY A 227 2.65 -1.07 -31.06
C GLY A 227 1.76 -2.25 -31.48
N GLU A 228 1.35 -3.11 -30.54
CA GLU A 228 0.46 -4.23 -30.83
C GLU A 228 -0.99 -3.95 -30.41
N SER A 229 -1.93 -4.60 -31.09
CA SER A 229 -3.36 -4.62 -30.78
C SER A 229 -3.82 -6.02 -30.38
N HIS A 230 -4.89 -6.13 -29.61
CA HIS A 230 -5.45 -7.42 -29.20
C HIS A 230 -6.98 -7.41 -29.21
N ASN A 231 -7.56 -8.52 -29.66
CA ASN A 231 -9.00 -8.75 -29.61
C ASN A 231 -9.30 -9.76 -28.48
N PHE A 232 -9.94 -9.29 -27.44
CA PHE A 232 -10.40 -10.15 -26.34
C PHE A 232 -11.75 -10.78 -26.70
N THR A 233 -11.93 -12.02 -26.28
CA THR A 233 -13.23 -12.71 -26.37
C THR A 233 -13.96 -12.49 -25.06
N PRO A 234 -15.09 -11.74 -25.04
CA PRO A 234 -15.85 -11.54 -23.81
C PRO A 234 -16.39 -12.88 -23.31
N VAL A 235 -16.32 -13.08 -21.99
CA VAL A 235 -16.94 -14.21 -21.30
C VAL A 235 -18.32 -13.75 -20.83
N PRO A 236 -19.43 -14.28 -21.37
CA PRO A 236 -20.78 -13.86 -20.98
C PRO A 236 -21.11 -14.23 -19.54
N GLY A 237 -21.87 -13.39 -18.86
CA GLY A 237 -22.52 -13.72 -17.59
C GLY A 237 -21.67 -13.50 -16.35
N THR A 238 -20.55 -12.84 -16.47
CA THR A 238 -19.69 -12.53 -15.31
C THR A 238 -19.64 -11.02 -15.08
N HIS A 239 -19.90 -10.57 -13.86
CA HIS A 239 -19.62 -9.19 -13.40
C HIS A 239 -18.13 -8.97 -13.23
N ASN A 240 -17.32 -9.58 -14.08
CA ASN A 240 -15.89 -9.65 -13.96
C ASN A 240 -15.25 -8.34 -14.43
N VAL A 241 -14.40 -7.81 -13.61
CA VAL A 241 -13.63 -6.59 -13.88
C VAL A 241 -12.33 -6.97 -14.56
N ALA A 242 -12.05 -6.35 -15.69
CA ALA A 242 -10.73 -6.40 -16.32
C ALA A 242 -9.90 -5.20 -15.86
N TRP A 243 -8.65 -5.44 -15.56
CA TRP A 243 -7.67 -4.44 -15.14
C TRP A 243 -6.65 -4.25 -16.24
N MET A 244 -6.32 -3.02 -16.54
CA MET A 244 -5.26 -2.65 -17.47
C MET A 244 -4.21 -1.83 -16.73
N PHE A 245 -2.97 -2.29 -16.82
CA PHE A 245 -1.79 -1.61 -16.30
C PHE A 245 -0.95 -1.17 -17.49
N THR A 246 -0.60 0.11 -17.50
CA THR A 246 0.18 0.69 -18.60
C THR A 246 1.49 1.21 -18.05
N GLN A 247 2.59 0.81 -18.65
CA GLN A 247 3.91 1.41 -18.42
C GLN A 247 4.00 2.66 -19.30
N ASN A 248 4.13 3.82 -18.67
CA ASN A 248 4.25 5.13 -19.35
C ASN A 248 5.69 5.45 -19.74
#